data_f2015fd3ffd9a373e0b498b6ffbe09cd
#
_entry.id   f2015fd3ffd9a373e0b498b6ffbe09cd
#
_cell.length_a   1.000
_cell.length_b   1.000
_cell.length_c   1.000
_cell.angle_alpha   90.00
_cell.angle_beta   90.00
_cell.angle_gamma   90.00
#
_symmetry.space_group_name_H-M   'P 1'
#
loop_
_entity.id
_entity.type
_entity.pdbx_description
1 polymer ?
#
loop_
_entity_poly.entity_id
_entity_poly.type
_entity_poly.pdbx_seq_one_letter_code
_entity_poly.pdbx_strand_id
1 'polypeptide(L)'
;MNTLDQRILAASEDLAALLAAVLAAPVYDDSQRIRVSHLASSVSLEHSHACRTLLAVGMVPSGLVVHRAQYEAAVRAVWSFYAASEPHVGKLGATLAVEAEQEAKHLPLVAEMMVALSTKAPYPAYQALANFKENSWKALNSFVHAGIHPIQRQESGYPVQLVEQILRNCNGLAVVVGMQAAVLTGSQRLVKQVGAMQTTHAKCLPVQ
;
A
#
# COMPACT_ATOMS: atom_id res chain seq x y z
N MET A 1 -9.46 -24.41 12.73
CA MET A 1 -8.99 -23.11 12.19
C MET A 1 -7.68 -23.37 11.47
N ASN A 2 -7.62 -23.15 10.16
CA ASN A 2 -6.35 -23.17 9.42
C ASN A 2 -5.53 -21.95 9.86
N THR A 3 -4.46 -22.17 10.61
CA THR A 3 -3.58 -21.09 11.10
C THR A 3 -2.53 -20.78 10.05
N LEU A 4 -2.29 -19.47 9.82
CA LEU A 4 -1.18 -18.99 9.00
C LEU A 4 0.17 -19.54 9.50
N ASP A 5 1.10 -19.80 8.59
CA ASP A 5 2.47 -20.23 8.96
C ASP A 5 3.13 -19.13 9.81
N GLN A 6 3.50 -19.49 11.04
CA GLN A 6 4.14 -18.59 11.99
C GLN A 6 5.47 -18.00 11.46
N ARG A 7 6.17 -18.73 10.58
CA ARG A 7 7.41 -18.26 9.96
C ARG A 7 7.15 -17.12 8.95
N ILE A 8 6.01 -17.18 8.23
CA ILE A 8 5.60 -16.10 7.32
C ILE A 8 5.18 -14.89 8.13
N LEU A 9 4.43 -15.08 9.21
CA LEU A 9 4.02 -13.99 10.11
C LEU A 9 5.24 -13.28 10.73
N ALA A 10 6.18 -14.04 11.30
CA ALA A 10 7.39 -13.48 11.90
C ALA A 10 8.22 -12.70 10.87
N ALA A 11 8.43 -13.26 9.67
CA ALA A 11 9.12 -12.54 8.59
C ALA A 11 8.39 -11.28 8.14
N SER A 12 7.04 -11.29 8.19
CA SER A 12 6.22 -10.10 7.87
C SER A 12 6.36 -9.00 8.93
N GLU A 13 6.47 -9.37 10.21
CA GLU A 13 6.69 -8.41 11.30
C GLU A 13 8.11 -7.80 11.24
N ASP A 14 9.14 -8.61 10.97
CA ASP A 14 10.50 -8.12 10.77
C ASP A 14 10.56 -7.12 9.60
N LEU A 15 9.94 -7.46 8.46
CA LEU A 15 9.83 -6.58 7.30
C LEU A 15 9.12 -5.27 7.67
N ALA A 16 8.02 -5.35 8.41
CA ALA A 16 7.25 -4.17 8.82
C ALA A 16 8.05 -3.23 9.73
N ALA A 17 8.81 -3.79 10.68
CA ALA A 17 9.67 -3.01 11.57
C ALA A 17 10.75 -2.24 10.78
N LEU A 18 11.37 -2.89 9.79
CA LEU A 18 12.35 -2.24 8.91
C LEU A 18 11.73 -1.14 8.06
N LEU A 19 10.54 -1.35 7.49
CA LEU A 19 9.83 -0.34 6.69
C LEU A 19 9.36 0.84 7.55
N ALA A 20 8.93 0.60 8.79
CA ALA A 20 8.59 1.64 9.74
C ALA A 20 9.81 2.52 10.08
N ALA A 21 10.99 1.91 10.26
CA ALA A 21 12.23 2.64 10.48
C ALA A 21 12.63 3.51 9.27
N VAL A 22 12.38 3.04 8.04
CA VAL A 22 12.58 3.83 6.82
C VAL A 22 11.61 5.02 6.77
N LEU A 23 10.33 4.79 7.08
CA LEU A 23 9.32 5.86 7.12
C LEU A 23 9.66 6.93 8.18
N ALA A 24 10.21 6.52 9.32
CA ALA A 24 10.58 7.44 10.41
C ALA A 24 11.85 8.27 10.11
N ALA A 25 12.59 7.95 9.03
CA ALA A 25 13.77 8.71 8.65
C ALA A 25 13.40 10.11 8.16
N PRO A 26 14.23 11.15 8.43
CA PRO A 26 13.98 12.50 7.97
C PRO A 26 13.83 12.56 6.44
N VAL A 27 12.83 13.27 5.96
CA VAL A 27 12.62 13.55 4.54
C VAL A 27 13.64 14.59 4.03
N TYR A 28 13.84 14.63 2.71
CA TYR A 28 14.84 15.48 2.05
C TYR A 28 14.57 16.98 2.26
N ASP A 29 13.31 17.40 2.17
CA ASP A 29 12.85 18.75 2.43
C ASP A 29 11.41 18.75 2.96
N ASP A 30 10.88 19.92 3.34
CA ASP A 30 9.55 20.10 3.90
C ASP A 30 8.51 20.57 2.87
N SER A 31 8.81 20.45 1.57
CA SER A 31 7.87 20.81 0.52
C SER A 31 6.54 20.08 0.67
N GLN A 32 5.45 20.76 0.34
CA GLN A 32 4.11 20.18 0.47
C GLN A 32 3.97 18.85 -0.30
N ARG A 33 4.63 18.73 -1.44
CA ARG A 33 4.67 17.54 -2.27
C ARG A 33 5.30 16.34 -1.53
N ILE A 34 6.46 16.53 -0.95
CA ILE A 34 7.13 15.50 -0.14
C ILE A 34 6.30 15.15 1.09
N ARG A 35 5.79 16.14 1.81
CA ARG A 35 4.95 15.94 2.98
C ARG A 35 3.68 15.14 2.66
N VAL A 36 2.95 15.48 1.60
CA VAL A 36 1.73 14.75 1.19
C VAL A 36 2.06 13.31 0.80
N SER A 37 3.11 13.08 0.01
CA SER A 37 3.54 11.73 -0.36
C SER A 37 3.97 10.91 0.87
N HIS A 38 4.69 11.51 1.81
CA HIS A 38 5.11 10.87 3.05
C HIS A 38 3.90 10.48 3.94
N LEU A 39 2.94 11.38 4.12
CA LEU A 39 1.71 11.11 4.88
C LEU A 39 0.86 10.00 4.22
N ALA A 40 0.72 10.01 2.90
CA ALA A 40 0.04 8.93 2.18
C ALA A 40 0.78 7.60 2.31
N SER A 41 2.12 7.61 2.35
CA SER A 41 2.94 6.43 2.64
C SER A 41 2.70 5.90 4.06
N SER A 42 2.61 6.79 5.05
CA SER A 42 2.28 6.43 6.43
C SER A 42 0.92 5.75 6.53
N VAL A 43 -0.12 6.33 5.91
CA VAL A 43 -1.47 5.73 5.87
C VAL A 43 -1.44 4.34 5.23
N SER A 44 -0.71 4.16 4.14
CA SER A 44 -0.60 2.85 3.48
C SER A 44 0.10 1.81 4.36
N LEU A 45 1.15 2.17 5.09
CA LEU A 45 1.84 1.26 6.01
C LEU A 45 0.99 0.95 7.25
N GLU A 46 0.20 1.91 7.75
CA GLU A 46 -0.78 1.66 8.80
C GLU A 46 -1.84 0.64 8.36
N HIS A 47 -2.40 0.80 7.15
CA HIS A 47 -3.32 -0.18 6.57
C HIS A 47 -2.67 -1.54 6.34
N SER A 48 -1.39 -1.58 5.99
CA SER A 48 -0.64 -2.84 5.92
C SER A 48 -0.58 -3.54 7.28
N HIS A 49 -0.28 -2.81 8.35
CA HIS A 49 -0.27 -3.35 9.70
C HIS A 49 -1.66 -3.86 10.11
N ALA A 50 -2.71 -3.06 9.91
CA ALA A 50 -4.08 -3.46 10.22
C ALA A 50 -4.53 -4.70 9.42
N CYS A 51 -4.19 -4.77 8.13
CA CYS A 51 -4.49 -5.94 7.29
C CYS A 51 -3.82 -7.20 7.86
N ARG A 52 -2.52 -7.18 8.16
CA ARG A 52 -1.80 -8.31 8.74
C ARG A 52 -2.43 -8.77 10.06
N THR A 53 -2.75 -7.84 10.94
CA THR A 53 -3.40 -8.12 12.23
C THR A 53 -4.74 -8.82 12.03
N LEU A 54 -5.60 -8.31 11.13
CA LEU A 54 -6.90 -8.90 10.83
C LEU A 54 -6.77 -10.30 10.23
N LEU A 55 -5.81 -10.51 9.33
CA LEU A 55 -5.54 -11.85 8.77
C LEU A 55 -5.06 -12.82 9.84
N ALA A 56 -4.18 -12.38 10.76
CA ALA A 56 -3.64 -13.22 11.83
C ALA A 56 -4.73 -13.69 12.81
N VAL A 57 -5.76 -12.88 13.07
CA VAL A 57 -6.90 -13.25 13.93
C VAL A 57 -8.07 -13.85 13.15
N GLY A 58 -7.92 -14.12 11.85
CA GLY A 58 -8.95 -14.79 11.03
C GLY A 58 -10.07 -13.87 10.52
N MET A 59 -9.97 -12.55 10.68
CA MET A 59 -10.93 -11.57 10.16
C MET A 59 -10.63 -11.23 8.70
N VAL A 60 -10.61 -12.25 7.84
CA VAL A 60 -10.14 -12.14 6.44
C VAL A 60 -10.95 -11.15 5.61
N PRO A 61 -12.30 -11.13 5.63
CA PRO A 61 -13.06 -10.13 4.87
C PRO A 61 -12.69 -8.70 5.20
N SER A 62 -12.59 -8.38 6.49
CA SER A 62 -12.20 -7.05 6.97
C SER A 62 -10.75 -6.71 6.57
N GLY A 63 -9.84 -7.68 6.66
CA GLY A 63 -8.46 -7.53 6.18
C GLY A 63 -8.40 -7.17 4.70
N LEU A 64 -9.23 -7.76 3.85
CA LEU A 64 -9.29 -7.47 2.41
C LEU A 64 -9.87 -6.08 2.11
N VAL A 65 -10.82 -5.59 2.90
CA VAL A 65 -11.30 -4.20 2.80
C VAL A 65 -10.17 -3.22 3.08
N VAL A 66 -9.44 -3.46 4.18
CA VAL A 66 -8.28 -2.63 4.55
C VAL A 66 -7.14 -2.76 3.52
N HIS A 67 -6.92 -3.96 2.98
CA HIS A 67 -5.90 -4.17 1.92
C HIS A 67 -6.21 -3.36 0.66
N ARG A 68 -7.48 -3.18 0.31
CA ARG A 68 -7.86 -2.27 -0.76
C ARG A 68 -7.52 -0.81 -0.42
N ALA A 69 -7.82 -0.36 0.79
CA ALA A 69 -7.47 1.00 1.24
C ALA A 69 -5.93 1.20 1.26
N GLN A 70 -5.16 0.18 1.65
CA GLN A 70 -3.69 0.17 1.54
C GLN A 70 -3.23 0.46 0.11
N TYR A 71 -3.81 -0.23 -0.87
CA TYR A 71 -3.46 -0.02 -2.28
C TYR A 71 -3.79 1.41 -2.75
N GLU A 72 -4.97 1.93 -2.41
CA GLU A 72 -5.36 3.28 -2.78
C GLU A 72 -4.42 4.34 -2.18
N ALA A 73 -4.01 4.16 -0.93
CA ALA A 73 -3.03 5.02 -0.27
C ALA A 73 -1.63 4.89 -0.91
N ALA A 74 -1.21 3.67 -1.29
CA ALA A 74 0.06 3.44 -2.00
C ALA A 74 0.09 4.15 -3.35
N VAL A 75 -0.97 4.03 -4.15
CA VAL A 75 -1.10 4.75 -5.43
C VAL A 75 -1.03 6.26 -5.19
N ARG A 76 -1.74 6.77 -4.19
CA ARG A 76 -1.75 8.20 -3.87
C ARG A 76 -0.38 8.70 -3.42
N ALA A 77 0.37 7.93 -2.63
CA ALA A 77 1.72 8.27 -2.21
C ALA A 77 2.65 8.45 -3.41
N VAL A 78 2.68 7.48 -4.32
CA VAL A 78 3.53 7.53 -5.52
C VAL A 78 3.05 8.63 -6.48
N TRP A 79 1.74 8.74 -6.71
CA TRP A 79 1.15 9.73 -7.58
C TRP A 79 1.39 11.16 -7.11
N SER A 80 1.25 11.43 -5.82
CA SER A 80 1.48 12.76 -5.25
C SER A 80 2.89 13.26 -5.54
N PHE A 81 3.87 12.38 -5.50
CA PHE A 81 5.26 12.73 -5.74
C PHE A 81 5.59 12.89 -7.24
N TYR A 82 5.21 11.92 -8.07
CA TYR A 82 5.67 11.86 -9.45
C TYR A 82 4.72 12.52 -10.46
N ALA A 83 3.41 12.54 -10.20
CA ALA A 83 2.44 12.81 -11.25
C ALA A 83 1.38 13.86 -10.91
N ALA A 84 1.13 14.15 -9.65
CA ALA A 84 0.15 15.15 -9.24
C ALA A 84 0.55 16.56 -9.68
N SER A 85 -0.43 17.36 -10.10
CA SER A 85 -0.24 18.80 -10.32
C SER A 85 -0.14 19.55 -8.99
N GLU A 86 0.47 20.75 -8.98
CA GLU A 86 0.55 21.56 -7.77
C GLU A 86 -0.83 21.85 -7.14
N PRO A 87 -1.90 22.16 -7.91
CA PRO A 87 -3.24 22.29 -7.33
C PRO A 87 -3.73 21.02 -6.62
N HIS A 88 -3.43 19.82 -7.15
CA HIS A 88 -3.81 18.56 -6.49
C HIS A 88 -3.03 18.33 -5.20
N VAL A 89 -1.73 18.63 -5.20
CA VAL A 89 -0.89 18.58 -3.99
C VAL A 89 -1.41 19.58 -2.95
N GLY A 90 -1.78 20.78 -3.38
CA GLY A 90 -2.37 21.82 -2.53
C GLY A 90 -3.65 21.33 -1.84
N LYS A 91 -4.58 20.69 -2.59
CA LYS A 91 -5.82 20.14 -2.03
C LYS A 91 -5.55 19.05 -0.98
N LEU A 92 -4.61 18.14 -1.24
CA LEU A 92 -4.25 17.08 -0.29
C LEU A 92 -3.51 17.59 0.95
N GLY A 93 -2.77 18.66 0.81
CA GLY A 93 -1.99 19.26 1.91
C GLY A 93 -2.72 20.38 2.66
N ALA A 94 -3.96 20.68 2.30
CA ALA A 94 -4.76 21.71 2.97
C ALA A 94 -5.11 21.29 4.41
N THR A 95 -5.27 22.28 5.27
CA THR A 95 -5.83 22.06 6.62
C THR A 95 -7.26 21.56 6.50
N LEU A 96 -7.64 20.61 7.36
CA LEU A 96 -9.00 20.06 7.37
C LEU A 96 -10.01 21.17 7.71
N ALA A 97 -10.90 21.44 6.74
CA ALA A 97 -12.02 22.37 6.84
C ALA A 97 -13.10 21.89 5.87
N VAL A 98 -14.33 22.35 6.05
CA VAL A 98 -15.48 21.94 5.19
C VAL A 98 -15.20 22.25 3.71
N GLU A 99 -14.59 23.40 3.44
CA GLU A 99 -14.22 23.84 2.11
C GLU A 99 -13.14 22.92 1.50
N ALA A 100 -12.14 22.51 2.29
CA ALA A 100 -11.09 21.60 1.85
C ALA A 100 -11.65 20.20 1.52
N GLU A 101 -12.63 19.71 2.28
CA GLU A 101 -13.33 18.45 2.00
C GLU A 101 -14.11 18.50 0.68
N GLN A 102 -14.76 19.64 0.40
CA GLN A 102 -15.48 19.82 -0.86
C GLN A 102 -14.53 19.85 -2.05
N GLU A 103 -13.41 20.57 -1.94
CA GLU A 103 -12.37 20.62 -2.97
C GLU A 103 -11.71 19.25 -3.20
N ALA A 104 -11.56 18.43 -2.16
CA ALA A 104 -10.99 17.09 -2.27
C ALA A 104 -11.87 16.12 -3.09
N LYS A 105 -13.16 16.38 -3.27
CA LYS A 105 -14.06 15.60 -4.15
C LYS A 105 -13.63 15.64 -5.62
N HIS A 106 -12.83 16.63 -6.01
CA HIS A 106 -12.31 16.79 -7.36
C HIS A 106 -10.88 16.19 -7.54
N LEU A 107 -10.42 15.37 -6.59
CA LEU A 107 -9.19 14.62 -6.77
C LEU A 107 -9.41 13.48 -7.78
N PRO A 108 -8.39 13.14 -8.59
CA PRO A 108 -8.48 12.05 -9.54
C PRO A 108 -8.81 10.72 -8.87
N LEU A 109 -9.56 9.88 -9.57
CA LEU A 109 -9.76 8.49 -9.17
C LEU A 109 -8.48 7.68 -9.33
N VAL A 110 -8.40 6.54 -8.64
CA VAL A 110 -7.23 5.64 -8.72
C VAL A 110 -6.90 5.25 -10.17
N ALA A 111 -7.90 5.06 -11.02
CA ALA A 111 -7.68 4.74 -12.42
C ALA A 111 -6.95 5.87 -13.17
N GLU A 112 -7.34 7.11 -12.95
CA GLU A 112 -6.73 8.30 -13.56
C GLU A 112 -5.32 8.56 -13.01
N MET A 113 -5.12 8.34 -11.70
CA MET A 113 -3.79 8.38 -11.09
C MET A 113 -2.85 7.36 -11.74
N MET A 114 -3.32 6.12 -11.96
CA MET A 114 -2.52 5.08 -12.62
C MET A 114 -2.18 5.42 -14.07
N VAL A 115 -3.09 6.04 -14.81
CA VAL A 115 -2.78 6.55 -16.16
C VAL A 115 -1.68 7.61 -16.11
N ALA A 116 -1.75 8.56 -15.18
CA ALA A 116 -0.71 9.55 -15.03
C ALA A 116 0.65 8.96 -14.60
N LEU A 117 0.63 7.95 -13.74
CA LEU A 117 1.84 7.24 -13.29
C LEU A 117 2.54 6.47 -14.41
N SER A 118 1.80 5.94 -15.38
CA SER A 118 2.38 5.16 -16.48
C SER A 118 3.40 5.93 -17.32
N THR A 119 3.32 7.26 -17.31
CA THR A 119 4.20 8.15 -18.09
C THR A 119 5.17 8.99 -17.24
N LYS A 120 4.89 9.12 -15.92
CA LYS A 120 5.64 10.07 -15.07
C LYS A 120 6.43 9.41 -13.95
N ALA A 121 6.01 8.22 -13.50
CA ALA A 121 6.71 7.50 -12.44
C ALA A 121 7.84 6.61 -13.00
N PRO A 122 8.84 6.25 -12.18
CA PRO A 122 9.79 5.20 -12.54
C PRO A 122 9.04 3.90 -12.86
N TYR A 123 9.43 3.25 -13.97
CA TYR A 123 8.76 2.04 -14.47
C TYR A 123 8.56 0.95 -13.39
N PRO A 124 9.55 0.62 -12.53
CA PRO A 124 9.36 -0.41 -11.51
C PRO A 124 8.25 -0.07 -10.50
N ALA A 125 8.13 1.21 -10.10
CA ALA A 125 7.08 1.66 -9.17
C ALA A 125 5.69 1.55 -9.81
N TYR A 126 5.55 2.04 -11.05
CA TYR A 126 4.32 1.90 -11.81
C TYR A 126 3.94 0.43 -12.02
N GLN A 127 4.88 -0.39 -12.48
CA GLN A 127 4.63 -1.79 -12.81
C GLN A 127 4.17 -2.60 -11.60
N ALA A 128 4.76 -2.38 -10.43
CA ALA A 128 4.34 -3.06 -9.21
C ALA A 128 2.89 -2.73 -8.83
N LEU A 129 2.49 -1.45 -8.93
CA LEU A 129 1.12 -1.02 -8.68
C LEU A 129 0.14 -1.51 -9.76
N ALA A 130 0.55 -1.54 -11.02
CA ALA A 130 -0.27 -2.04 -12.14
C ALA A 130 -0.52 -3.54 -12.02
N ASN A 131 0.51 -4.34 -11.75
CA ASN A 131 0.39 -5.79 -11.53
C ASN A 131 -0.55 -6.11 -10.36
N PHE A 132 -0.43 -5.36 -9.26
CA PHE A 132 -1.36 -5.52 -8.14
C PHE A 132 -2.80 -5.23 -8.55
N LYS A 133 -3.04 -4.13 -9.26
CA LYS A 133 -4.37 -3.75 -9.74
C LYS A 133 -4.98 -4.83 -10.63
N GLU A 134 -4.23 -5.32 -11.59
CA GLU A 134 -4.68 -6.35 -12.53
C GLU A 134 -5.11 -7.64 -11.81
N ASN A 135 -4.30 -8.09 -10.85
CA ASN A 135 -4.52 -9.37 -10.18
C ASN A 135 -5.52 -9.31 -9.01
N SER A 136 -5.69 -8.15 -8.36
CA SER A 136 -6.39 -8.08 -7.07
C SER A 136 -7.61 -7.16 -7.06
N TRP A 137 -7.65 -6.12 -7.90
CA TRP A 137 -8.62 -5.04 -7.80
C TRP A 137 -10.08 -5.48 -7.85
N LYS A 138 -10.43 -6.37 -8.78
CA LYS A 138 -11.83 -6.84 -8.95
C LYS A 138 -12.33 -7.59 -7.72
N ALA A 139 -11.49 -8.47 -7.17
CA ALA A 139 -11.82 -9.22 -5.96
C ALA A 139 -11.97 -8.28 -4.76
N LEU A 140 -11.01 -7.36 -4.56
CA LEU A 140 -11.04 -6.39 -3.46
C LEU A 140 -12.28 -5.47 -3.51
N ASN A 141 -12.69 -5.03 -4.71
CA ASN A 141 -13.94 -4.30 -4.89
C ASN A 141 -15.16 -5.07 -4.38
N SER A 142 -15.22 -6.37 -4.69
CA SER A 142 -16.31 -7.22 -4.22
C SER A 142 -16.35 -7.30 -2.69
N PHE A 143 -15.20 -7.31 -2.01
CA PHE A 143 -15.17 -7.31 -0.53
C PHE A 143 -15.66 -5.99 0.07
N VAL A 144 -15.31 -4.85 -0.52
CA VAL A 144 -15.74 -3.52 -0.04
C VAL A 144 -17.27 -3.36 -0.15
N HIS A 145 -17.88 -3.91 -1.20
CA HIS A 145 -19.31 -3.73 -1.47
C HIS A 145 -20.16 -4.94 -1.10
N ALA A 146 -19.67 -5.84 -0.24
CA ALA A 146 -20.34 -7.09 0.15
C ALA A 146 -20.88 -7.89 -1.05
N GLY A 147 -20.09 -7.94 -2.14
CA GLY A 147 -20.43 -8.64 -3.36
C GLY A 147 -20.29 -10.16 -3.25
N ILE A 148 -20.19 -10.85 -4.39
CA ILE A 148 -20.20 -12.32 -4.44
C ILE A 148 -19.03 -12.95 -3.66
N HIS A 149 -17.82 -12.36 -3.69
CA HIS A 149 -16.65 -12.97 -3.07
C HIS A 149 -16.78 -13.12 -1.53
N PRO A 150 -17.09 -12.05 -0.75
CA PRO A 150 -17.24 -12.22 0.69
C PRO A 150 -18.40 -13.13 1.05
N ILE A 151 -19.54 -13.07 0.33
CA ILE A 151 -20.71 -13.91 0.60
C ILE A 151 -20.37 -15.39 0.41
N GLN A 152 -19.81 -15.77 -0.75
CA GLN A 152 -19.45 -17.14 -1.04
C GLN A 152 -18.32 -17.66 -0.12
N ARG A 153 -17.38 -16.78 0.24
CA ARG A 153 -16.30 -17.13 1.18
C ARG A 153 -16.77 -17.27 2.61
N GLN A 154 -17.81 -16.56 3.01
CA GLN A 154 -18.40 -16.74 4.34
C GLN A 154 -19.00 -18.12 4.50
N GLU A 155 -19.55 -18.70 3.42
CA GLU A 155 -20.08 -20.07 3.39
C GLU A 155 -18.98 -21.12 3.27
N SER A 156 -18.05 -20.94 2.31
CA SER A 156 -17.03 -21.96 1.94
C SER A 156 -15.72 -21.84 2.73
N GLY A 157 -15.54 -20.76 3.50
CA GLY A 157 -14.31 -20.46 4.23
C GLY A 157 -13.17 -19.94 3.34
N TYR A 158 -12.04 -19.70 4.00
CA TYR A 158 -10.81 -19.17 3.39
C TYR A 158 -9.69 -20.22 3.45
N PRO A 159 -9.28 -20.83 2.31
CA PRO A 159 -8.11 -21.70 2.28
C PRO A 159 -6.87 -20.97 2.80
N VAL A 160 -6.03 -21.65 3.58
CA VAL A 160 -4.82 -21.05 4.18
C VAL A 160 -3.89 -20.47 3.13
N GLN A 161 -3.73 -21.16 1.99
CA GLN A 161 -2.89 -20.71 0.88
C GLN A 161 -3.37 -19.36 0.30
N LEU A 162 -4.68 -19.14 0.25
CA LEU A 162 -5.25 -17.86 -0.17
C LEU A 162 -4.91 -16.75 0.83
N VAL A 163 -5.05 -17.02 2.13
CA VAL A 163 -4.77 -16.04 3.18
C VAL A 163 -3.27 -15.70 3.20
N GLU A 164 -2.40 -16.68 3.04
CA GLU A 164 -0.95 -16.46 2.88
C GLU A 164 -0.62 -15.62 1.64
N GLN A 165 -1.27 -15.88 0.52
CA GLN A 165 -1.07 -15.07 -0.70
C GLN A 165 -1.52 -13.61 -0.50
N ILE A 166 -2.64 -13.39 0.20
CA ILE A 166 -3.11 -12.04 0.56
C ILE A 166 -2.07 -11.34 1.46
N LEU A 167 -1.52 -12.04 2.45
CA LEU A 167 -0.48 -11.53 3.33
C LEU A 167 0.79 -11.13 2.54
N ARG A 168 1.23 -12.00 1.62
CA ARG A 168 2.38 -11.71 0.74
C ARG A 168 2.12 -10.48 -0.14
N ASN A 169 0.93 -10.35 -0.71
CA ASN A 169 0.54 -9.20 -1.54
C ASN A 169 0.50 -7.90 -0.71
N CYS A 170 0.00 -7.99 0.54
CA CYS A 170 0.02 -6.87 1.49
C CYS A 170 1.47 -6.41 1.77
N ASN A 171 2.37 -7.35 2.03
CA ASN A 171 3.79 -7.06 2.24
C ASN A 171 4.46 -6.51 0.98
N GLY A 172 4.12 -7.02 -0.20
CA GLY A 172 4.63 -6.51 -1.48
C GLY A 172 4.30 -5.03 -1.68
N LEU A 173 3.05 -4.63 -1.41
CA LEU A 173 2.67 -3.21 -1.44
C LEU A 173 3.40 -2.39 -0.37
N ALA A 174 3.61 -2.95 0.82
CA ALA A 174 4.37 -2.26 1.87
C ALA A 174 5.82 -1.99 1.42
N VAL A 175 6.46 -2.91 0.70
CA VAL A 175 7.80 -2.68 0.11
C VAL A 175 7.78 -1.57 -0.94
N VAL A 176 6.76 -1.50 -1.80
CA VAL A 176 6.61 -0.39 -2.78
C VAL A 176 6.53 0.95 -2.06
N VAL A 177 5.73 1.03 -1.00
CA VAL A 177 5.57 2.25 -0.20
C VAL A 177 6.83 2.57 0.61
N GLY A 178 7.51 1.56 1.15
CA GLY A 178 8.80 1.72 1.81
C GLY A 178 9.88 2.26 0.87
N MET A 179 9.87 1.82 -0.40
CA MET A 179 10.74 2.39 -1.43
C MET A 179 10.40 3.85 -1.72
N GLN A 180 9.10 4.18 -1.80
CA GLN A 180 8.66 5.57 -1.94
C GLN A 180 9.15 6.41 -0.75
N ALA A 181 8.96 5.94 0.49
CA ALA A 181 9.46 6.62 1.68
C ALA A 181 10.99 6.81 1.66
N ALA A 182 11.75 5.79 1.26
CA ALA A 182 13.20 5.89 1.11
C ALA A 182 13.61 6.95 0.08
N VAL A 183 12.91 7.03 -1.06
CA VAL A 183 13.14 8.05 -2.09
C VAL A 183 12.91 9.45 -1.52
N LEU A 184 11.86 9.65 -0.71
CA LEU A 184 11.56 10.95 -0.11
C LEU A 184 12.63 11.44 0.89
N THR A 185 13.49 10.54 1.40
CA THR A 185 14.64 10.94 2.24
C THR A 185 15.83 11.45 1.46
N GLY A 186 15.89 11.21 0.14
CA GLY A 186 17.09 11.44 -0.69
C GLY A 186 18.27 10.49 -0.40
N SER A 187 18.12 9.53 0.52
CA SER A 187 19.18 8.63 0.98
C SER A 187 19.34 7.41 0.08
N GLN A 188 20.42 7.37 -0.72
CA GLN A 188 20.78 6.20 -1.53
C GLN A 188 21.00 4.94 -0.68
N ARG A 189 21.45 5.09 0.57
CA ARG A 189 21.59 3.98 1.50
C ARG A 189 20.25 3.33 1.81
N LEU A 190 19.22 4.13 2.13
CA LEU A 190 17.88 3.61 2.44
C LEU A 190 17.23 2.98 1.21
N VAL A 191 17.39 3.59 0.03
CA VAL A 191 16.90 3.01 -1.24
C VAL A 191 17.52 1.62 -1.48
N LYS A 192 18.85 1.47 -1.31
CA LYS A 192 19.52 0.16 -1.43
C LYS A 192 19.06 -0.83 -0.36
N GLN A 193 18.85 -0.36 0.87
CA GLN A 193 18.35 -1.20 1.97
C GLN A 193 16.96 -1.76 1.66
N VAL A 194 16.02 -0.93 1.21
CA VAL A 194 14.68 -1.40 0.83
C VAL A 194 14.74 -2.33 -0.37
N GLY A 195 15.58 -2.04 -1.38
CA GLY A 195 15.79 -2.93 -2.52
C GLY A 195 16.26 -4.33 -2.10
N ALA A 196 17.15 -4.42 -1.12
CA ALA A 196 17.64 -5.70 -0.60
C ALA A 196 16.56 -6.51 0.14
N MET A 197 15.49 -5.87 0.66
CA MET A 197 14.41 -6.56 1.37
C MET A 197 13.66 -7.55 0.47
N GLN A 198 13.61 -7.33 -0.84
CA GLN A 198 13.01 -8.28 -1.78
C GLN A 198 13.67 -9.66 -1.73
N THR A 199 14.96 -9.71 -1.52
CA THR A 199 15.71 -10.97 -1.39
C THR A 199 15.70 -11.48 0.05
N THR A 200 15.98 -10.63 1.02
CA THR A 200 16.12 -11.04 2.43
C THR A 200 14.81 -11.49 3.06
N HIS A 201 13.67 -10.98 2.55
CA HIS A 201 12.31 -11.29 3.03
C HIS A 201 11.46 -12.02 1.98
N ALA A 202 12.08 -12.69 1.00
CA ALA A 202 11.37 -13.40 -0.07
C ALA A 202 10.30 -14.38 0.43
N LYS A 203 10.50 -14.97 1.64
CA LYS A 203 9.54 -15.91 2.25
C LYS A 203 8.15 -15.31 2.50
N CYS A 204 8.08 -14.01 2.80
CA CYS A 204 6.82 -13.32 3.08
C CYS A 204 6.40 -12.34 1.97
N LEU A 205 7.06 -12.34 0.82
CA LEU A 205 6.75 -11.53 -0.35
C LEU A 205 6.08 -12.34 -1.47
N PRO A 206 5.40 -11.70 -2.42
CA PRO A 206 4.87 -12.38 -3.60
C PRO A 206 5.98 -13.07 -4.38
N VAL A 207 5.69 -14.26 -4.91
CA VAL A 207 6.58 -14.95 -5.86
C VAL A 207 6.61 -14.12 -7.14
N GLN A 208 7.80 -13.78 -7.60
CA GLN A 208 8.02 -13.05 -8.85
C GLN A 208 7.87 -13.96 -10.06
#